data_65213b6d35f13aa9fe3cfadd2a0d0714
#
_entry.id   65213b6d35f13aa9fe3cfadd2a0d0714
#
_cell.length_a   1.000
_cell.length_b   1.000
_cell.length_c   1.000
_cell.angle_alpha   90.00
_cell.angle_beta   90.00
_cell.angle_gamma   90.00
#
_symmetry.space_group_name_H-M   'P 1'
#
loop_
_entity.id
_entity.type
_entity.pdbx_description
1 polymer ?
#
loop_
_entity_poly.entity_id
_entity_poly.type
_entity_poly.pdbx_seq_one_letter_code
_entity_poly.pdbx_strand_id
1 'polypeptide(L)'
;GGLAGWSVSVQRALLMLAVVFVFGVAERHLRAWLAFACALLLVLVVQPMAALQTGFWLSFLAVASLVFAFSGRVHRPTRLQLLWQPQLVIAIALACPLLLAGQQQAILAPLVNAVAIPLVDLVVVPCALLGCLLLPLSDALAWPLLHSALLALDLLWWILTHAASWNPPLPVVGVRVEVW
;
A
#
# COMPACT_ATOMS: atom_id res chain seq x y z
N GLY A 1 -9.57 -3.77 11.12
CA GLY A 1 -10.81 -4.26 10.55
C GLY A 1 -12.03 -3.54 11.10
N GLY A 2 -12.19 -3.46 12.42
CA GLY A 2 -13.41 -2.88 13.04
C GLY A 2 -13.62 -1.39 12.76
N LEU A 3 -12.57 -0.59 12.77
CA LEU A 3 -12.67 0.86 12.53
C LEU A 3 -12.78 1.24 11.05
N ALA A 4 -12.20 0.45 10.16
CA ALA A 4 -12.21 0.72 8.72
C ALA A 4 -13.36 0.02 7.96
N GLY A 5 -14.27 -0.65 8.67
CA GLY A 5 -15.26 -1.54 8.08
C GLY A 5 -14.66 -2.85 7.56
N TRP A 6 -15.51 -3.79 7.25
CA TRP A 6 -15.14 -5.11 6.70
C TRP A 6 -14.99 -5.06 5.17
N SER A 7 -14.25 -4.07 4.64
CA SER A 7 -14.01 -4.04 3.20
C SER A 7 -13.19 -5.27 2.75
N VAL A 8 -13.45 -5.75 1.55
CA VAL A 8 -12.78 -6.93 0.96
C VAL A 8 -11.25 -6.74 0.94
N SER A 9 -10.77 -5.51 0.73
CA SER A 9 -9.34 -5.19 0.74
C SER A 9 -8.70 -5.34 2.12
N VAL A 10 -9.40 -4.94 3.18
CA VAL A 10 -8.93 -5.09 4.58
C VAL A 10 -8.89 -6.56 4.96
N GLN A 11 -9.92 -7.34 4.60
CA GLN A 11 -9.95 -8.79 4.86
C GLN A 11 -8.75 -9.49 4.20
N ARG A 12 -8.45 -9.17 2.93
CA ARG A 12 -7.29 -9.72 2.22
C ARG A 12 -5.98 -9.38 2.91
N ALA A 13 -5.79 -8.11 3.29
CA ALA A 13 -4.58 -7.69 3.99
C ALA A 13 -4.40 -8.41 5.33
N LEU A 14 -5.48 -8.60 6.09
CA LEU A 14 -5.45 -9.35 7.35
C LEU A 14 -5.13 -10.83 7.14
N LEU A 15 -5.70 -11.47 6.10
CA LEU A 15 -5.40 -12.87 5.77
C LEU A 15 -3.94 -13.05 5.36
N MET A 16 -3.41 -12.15 4.50
CA MET A 16 -1.98 -12.17 4.14
C MET A 16 -1.09 -11.99 5.37
N LEU A 17 -1.41 -11.03 6.23
CA LEU A 17 -0.66 -10.77 7.46
C LEU A 17 -0.70 -11.97 8.42
N ALA A 18 -1.87 -12.59 8.59
CA ALA A 18 -2.04 -13.78 9.42
C ALA A 18 -1.18 -14.95 8.93
N VAL A 19 -1.15 -15.18 7.61
CA VAL A 19 -0.28 -16.21 7.02
C VAL A 19 1.19 -15.89 7.30
N VAL A 20 1.65 -14.68 7.02
CA VAL A 20 3.04 -14.28 7.27
C VAL A 20 3.38 -14.42 8.76
N PHE A 21 2.48 -14.05 9.66
CA PHE A 21 2.68 -14.17 11.11
C PHE A 21 2.77 -15.63 11.56
N VAL A 22 1.80 -16.47 11.17
CA VAL A 22 1.77 -17.90 11.54
C VAL A 22 3.04 -18.60 11.06
N PHE A 23 3.43 -18.37 9.83
CA PHE A 23 4.62 -18.97 9.28
C PHE A 23 5.92 -18.34 9.84
N GLY A 24 5.95 -17.05 10.12
CA GLY A 24 7.08 -16.38 10.74
C GLY A 24 7.38 -16.87 12.16
N VAL A 25 6.33 -17.29 12.90
CA VAL A 25 6.45 -17.89 14.23
C VAL A 25 6.85 -19.37 14.16
N ALA A 26 6.34 -20.10 13.15
CA ALA A 26 6.51 -21.55 13.04
C ALA A 26 7.90 -21.95 12.49
N GLU A 27 8.46 -21.18 11.54
CA GLU A 27 9.73 -21.52 10.91
C GLU A 27 10.60 -20.30 10.60
N ARG A 28 11.84 -20.33 11.06
CA ARG A 28 12.83 -19.26 10.89
C ARG A 28 13.34 -19.08 9.44
N HIS A 29 13.01 -19.99 8.51
CA HIS A 29 13.57 -20.05 7.15
C HIS A 29 12.52 -20.21 6.04
N LEU A 30 11.33 -19.66 6.21
CA LEU A 30 10.33 -19.75 5.15
C LEU A 30 10.78 -19.01 3.89
N ARG A 31 10.71 -19.75 2.80
CA ARG A 31 10.81 -19.15 1.47
C ARG A 31 9.60 -18.23 1.30
N ALA A 32 9.85 -16.95 1.08
CA ALA A 32 8.79 -15.93 0.93
C ALA A 32 7.74 -16.34 -0.13
N TRP A 33 8.16 -17.09 -1.16
CA TRP A 33 7.27 -17.66 -2.17
C TRP A 33 6.27 -18.68 -1.62
N LEU A 34 6.66 -19.47 -0.61
CA LEU A 34 5.74 -20.43 0.01
C LEU A 34 4.67 -19.70 0.82
N ALA A 35 5.07 -18.70 1.62
CA ALA A 35 4.12 -17.87 2.35
C ALA A 35 3.16 -17.14 1.39
N PHE A 36 3.67 -16.62 0.29
CA PHE A 36 2.86 -16.02 -0.77
C PHE A 36 1.85 -17.01 -1.37
N ALA A 37 2.29 -18.21 -1.73
CA ALA A 37 1.41 -19.24 -2.29
C ALA A 37 0.32 -19.68 -1.29
N CYS A 38 0.68 -19.86 -0.02
CA CYS A 38 -0.28 -20.18 1.04
C CYS A 38 -1.32 -19.06 1.25
N ALA A 39 -0.87 -17.80 1.24
CA ALA A 39 -1.77 -16.66 1.33
C ALA A 39 -2.73 -16.58 0.14
N LEU A 40 -2.22 -16.82 -1.09
CA LEU A 40 -3.03 -16.85 -2.31
C LEU A 40 -4.11 -17.94 -2.23
N LEU A 41 -3.70 -19.16 -1.88
CA LEU A 41 -4.64 -20.29 -1.72
C LEU A 41 -5.67 -20.02 -0.64
N LEU A 42 -5.25 -19.51 0.52
CA LEU A 42 -6.16 -19.22 1.63
C LEU A 42 -7.22 -18.20 1.22
N VAL A 43 -6.81 -17.11 0.54
CA VAL A 43 -7.76 -16.09 0.08
C VAL A 43 -8.74 -16.68 -0.95
N LEU A 44 -8.27 -17.52 -1.87
CA LEU A 44 -9.15 -18.15 -2.87
C LEU A 44 -10.13 -19.16 -2.24
N VAL A 45 -9.71 -19.88 -1.19
CA VAL A 45 -10.60 -20.80 -0.46
C VAL A 45 -11.67 -20.03 0.32
N VAL A 46 -11.28 -18.93 0.99
CA VAL A 46 -12.22 -18.12 1.80
C VAL A 46 -13.13 -17.27 0.92
N GLN A 47 -12.61 -16.78 -0.22
CA GLN A 47 -13.33 -15.91 -1.13
C GLN A 47 -13.10 -16.32 -2.59
N PRO A 48 -13.76 -17.37 -3.09
CA PRO A 48 -13.52 -17.88 -4.46
C PRO A 48 -13.82 -16.84 -5.54
N MET A 49 -14.78 -15.94 -5.32
CA MET A 49 -15.12 -14.84 -6.23
C MET A 49 -14.10 -13.70 -6.23
N ALA A 50 -13.12 -13.72 -5.33
CA ALA A 50 -12.06 -12.70 -5.29
C ALA A 50 -11.23 -12.68 -6.58
N ALA A 51 -11.04 -13.83 -7.23
CA ALA A 51 -10.31 -13.96 -8.49
C ALA A 51 -10.92 -13.14 -9.66
N LEU A 52 -12.22 -12.82 -9.60
CA LEU A 52 -12.91 -11.99 -10.58
C LEU A 52 -12.71 -10.49 -10.36
N GLN A 53 -12.15 -10.11 -9.21
CA GLN A 53 -11.94 -8.70 -8.86
C GLN A 53 -10.57 -8.23 -9.32
N THR A 54 -10.50 -7.13 -10.06
CA THR A 54 -9.22 -6.50 -10.48
C THR A 54 -8.33 -6.17 -9.28
N GLY A 55 -8.90 -5.72 -8.17
CA GLY A 55 -8.17 -5.41 -6.95
C GLY A 55 -7.49 -6.63 -6.29
N PHE A 56 -7.98 -7.85 -6.54
CA PHE A 56 -7.31 -9.08 -6.11
C PHE A 56 -5.98 -9.24 -6.85
N TRP A 57 -6.00 -9.18 -8.17
CA TRP A 57 -4.80 -9.32 -9.00
C TRP A 57 -3.78 -8.23 -8.73
N LEU A 58 -4.22 -6.97 -8.58
CA LEU A 58 -3.33 -5.85 -8.26
C LEU A 58 -2.63 -6.05 -6.91
N SER A 59 -3.36 -6.51 -5.87
CA SER A 59 -2.79 -6.77 -4.55
C SER A 59 -1.75 -7.89 -4.58
N PHE A 60 -2.10 -9.02 -5.22
CA PHE A 60 -1.18 -10.16 -5.29
C PHE A 60 0.00 -9.90 -6.20
N LEU A 61 -0.18 -9.17 -7.30
CA LEU A 61 0.92 -8.76 -8.19
C LEU A 61 1.90 -7.82 -7.46
N ALA A 62 1.39 -6.88 -6.66
CA ALA A 62 2.24 -6.02 -5.84
C ALA A 62 3.09 -6.82 -4.86
N VAL A 63 2.49 -7.77 -4.13
CA VAL A 63 3.24 -8.63 -3.19
C VAL A 63 4.21 -9.55 -3.93
N ALA A 64 3.79 -10.16 -5.05
CA ALA A 64 4.66 -11.01 -5.87
C ALA A 64 5.88 -10.25 -6.38
N SER A 65 5.70 -9.01 -6.85
CA SER A 65 6.80 -8.17 -7.33
C SER A 65 7.78 -7.81 -6.22
N LEU A 66 7.29 -7.54 -5.00
CA LEU A 66 8.14 -7.33 -3.83
C LEU A 66 8.90 -8.61 -3.45
N VAL A 67 8.21 -9.74 -3.38
CA VAL A 67 8.86 -11.03 -3.09
C VAL A 67 9.93 -11.31 -4.13
N PHE A 68 9.65 -11.12 -5.41
CA PHE A 68 10.62 -11.31 -6.50
C PHE A 68 11.83 -10.37 -6.38
N ALA A 69 11.59 -9.08 -6.14
CA ALA A 69 12.65 -8.07 -6.08
C ALA A 69 13.54 -8.21 -4.82
N PHE A 70 12.99 -8.71 -3.72
CA PHE A 70 13.69 -8.77 -2.43
C PHE A 70 14.10 -10.20 -2.00
N SER A 71 13.50 -11.26 -2.58
CA SER A 71 13.92 -12.65 -2.35
C SER A 71 15.28 -12.90 -2.99
N GLY A 72 16.28 -13.23 -2.21
CA GLY A 72 17.63 -13.54 -2.69
C GLY A 72 18.64 -12.40 -2.61
N ARG A 73 18.27 -11.24 -2.07
CA ARG A 73 19.24 -10.20 -1.79
C ARG A 73 20.08 -10.56 -0.57
N VAL A 74 21.38 -10.73 -0.80
CA VAL A 74 22.38 -10.99 0.25
C VAL A 74 22.78 -9.68 0.97
N HIS A 75 22.62 -8.54 0.29
CA HIS A 75 23.04 -7.25 0.82
C HIS A 75 21.92 -6.59 1.64
N ARG A 76 22.26 -6.12 2.85
CA ARG A 76 21.31 -5.38 3.69
C ARG A 76 21.06 -4.00 3.09
N PRO A 77 19.83 -3.68 2.71
CA PRO A 77 19.51 -2.37 2.13
C PRO A 77 19.69 -1.27 3.18
N THR A 78 20.11 -0.09 2.75
CA THR A 78 20.15 1.10 3.60
C THR A 78 18.72 1.53 3.96
N ARG A 79 18.56 2.27 5.09
CA ARG A 79 17.25 2.76 5.53
C ARG A 79 16.53 3.56 4.44
N LEU A 80 17.27 4.37 3.69
CA LEU A 80 16.72 5.15 2.58
C LEU A 80 16.24 4.25 1.44
N GLN A 81 16.98 3.19 1.11
CA GLN A 81 16.58 2.22 0.08
C GLN A 81 15.30 1.47 0.46
N LEU A 82 15.08 1.19 1.75
CA LEU A 82 13.83 0.56 2.23
C LEU A 82 12.60 1.44 2.03
N LEU A 83 12.76 2.76 2.00
CA LEU A 83 11.63 3.68 1.81
C LEU A 83 11.20 3.78 0.35
N TRP A 84 12.12 3.91 -0.60
CA TRP A 84 11.76 4.21 -1.99
C TRP A 84 11.78 3.00 -2.93
N GLN A 85 12.64 1.98 -2.68
CA GLN A 85 12.72 0.80 -3.56
C GLN A 85 11.41 0.02 -3.68
N PRO A 86 10.66 -0.29 -2.59
CA PRO A 86 9.37 -0.95 -2.69
C PRO A 86 8.37 -0.17 -3.54
N GLN A 87 8.36 1.16 -3.42
CA GLN A 87 7.47 2.03 -4.18
C GLN A 87 7.74 1.95 -5.68
N LEU A 88 9.02 1.96 -6.08
CA LEU A 88 9.41 1.82 -7.48
C LEU A 88 9.06 0.44 -8.03
N VAL A 89 9.36 -0.62 -7.28
CA VAL A 89 9.05 -2.00 -7.70
C VAL A 89 7.54 -2.17 -7.94
N ILE A 90 6.71 -1.70 -7.00
CA ILE A 90 5.25 -1.78 -7.12
C ILE A 90 4.78 -0.91 -8.30
N ALA A 91 5.28 0.31 -8.44
CA ALA A 91 4.88 1.20 -9.52
C ALA A 91 5.17 0.60 -10.91
N ILE A 92 6.36 0.03 -11.10
CA ILE A 92 6.75 -0.61 -12.36
C ILE A 92 5.89 -1.85 -12.60
N ALA A 93 5.70 -2.69 -11.58
CA ALA A 93 4.95 -3.93 -11.72
C ALA A 93 3.46 -3.68 -12.02
N LEU A 94 2.88 -2.64 -11.43
CA LEU A 94 1.47 -2.30 -11.61
C LEU A 94 1.21 -1.36 -12.80
N ALA A 95 2.25 -0.75 -13.38
CA ALA A 95 2.09 0.18 -14.50
C ALA A 95 1.35 -0.46 -15.67
N CYS A 96 1.77 -1.65 -16.10
CA CYS A 96 1.15 -2.34 -17.22
C CYS A 96 -0.32 -2.71 -16.98
N PRO A 97 -0.70 -3.42 -15.90
CA PRO A 97 -2.10 -3.77 -15.66
C PRO A 97 -3.00 -2.55 -15.42
N LEU A 98 -2.48 -1.47 -14.80
CA LEU A 98 -3.26 -0.25 -14.61
C LEU A 98 -3.48 0.53 -15.90
N LEU A 99 -2.48 0.57 -16.80
CA LEU A 99 -2.65 1.14 -18.14
C LEU A 99 -3.68 0.34 -18.97
N LEU A 100 -3.63 -1.00 -18.90
CA LEU A 100 -4.62 -1.86 -19.56
C LEU A 100 -6.04 -1.66 -19.00
N ALA A 101 -6.14 -1.35 -17.70
CA ALA A 101 -7.40 -1.00 -17.06
C ALA A 101 -7.89 0.44 -17.38
N GLY A 102 -7.20 1.17 -18.26
CA GLY A 102 -7.55 2.53 -18.67
C GLY A 102 -7.30 3.59 -17.58
N GLN A 103 -6.53 3.25 -16.53
CA GLN A 103 -6.20 4.22 -15.50
C GLN A 103 -4.97 5.04 -15.91
N GLN A 104 -5.10 6.37 -15.84
CA GLN A 104 -3.98 7.27 -16.09
C GLN A 104 -2.95 7.14 -14.97
N GLN A 105 -1.71 6.81 -15.33
CA GLN A 105 -0.61 6.73 -14.39
C GLN A 105 0.10 8.09 -14.32
N ALA A 106 0.18 8.65 -13.13
CA ALA A 106 1.03 9.79 -12.89
C ALA A 106 2.50 9.35 -12.85
N ILE A 107 3.34 9.87 -13.74
CA ILE A 107 4.77 9.55 -13.81
C ILE A 107 5.46 9.85 -12.46
N LEU A 108 5.00 10.90 -11.78
CA LEU A 108 5.52 11.31 -10.48
C LEU A 108 4.96 10.49 -9.29
N ALA A 109 3.97 9.61 -9.50
CA ALA A 109 3.34 8.84 -8.42
C ALA A 109 4.33 8.07 -7.54
N PRO A 110 5.37 7.37 -8.07
CA PRO A 110 6.34 6.67 -7.22
C PRO A 110 7.12 7.60 -6.30
N LEU A 111 7.50 8.77 -6.80
CA LEU A 111 8.24 9.77 -6.02
C LEU A 111 7.35 10.40 -4.95
N VAL A 112 6.13 10.75 -5.32
CA VAL A 112 5.14 11.30 -4.37
C VAL A 112 4.81 10.27 -3.29
N ASN A 113 4.58 9.02 -3.65
CA ASN A 113 4.30 7.95 -2.70
C ASN A 113 5.49 7.65 -1.78
N ALA A 114 6.73 7.77 -2.27
CA ALA A 114 7.93 7.59 -1.45
C ALA A 114 8.02 8.62 -0.30
N VAL A 115 7.40 9.78 -0.44
CA VAL A 115 7.30 10.82 0.61
C VAL A 115 5.98 10.70 1.37
N ALA A 116 4.88 10.54 0.66
CA ALA A 116 3.52 10.52 1.22
C ALA A 116 3.32 9.35 2.20
N ILE A 117 3.75 8.15 1.83
CA ILE A 117 3.52 6.94 2.66
C ILE A 117 4.26 7.04 4.00
N PRO A 118 5.58 7.33 4.07
CA PRO A 118 6.24 7.52 5.34
C PRO A 118 5.66 8.67 6.17
N LEU A 119 5.25 9.77 5.55
CA LEU A 119 4.64 10.89 6.25
C LEU A 119 3.32 10.48 6.93
N VAL A 120 2.47 9.76 6.20
CA VAL A 120 1.20 9.26 6.73
C VAL A 120 1.44 8.22 7.83
N ASP A 121 2.28 7.22 7.57
CA ASP A 121 2.47 6.09 8.48
C ASP A 121 3.22 6.46 9.77
N LEU A 122 4.19 7.39 9.69
CA LEU A 122 5.05 7.76 10.82
C LEU A 122 4.57 9.00 11.58
N VAL A 123 3.78 9.87 10.94
CA VAL A 123 3.33 11.12 11.57
C VAL A 123 1.81 11.16 11.70
N VAL A 124 1.09 11.09 10.58
CA VAL A 124 -0.37 11.30 10.60
C VAL A 124 -1.07 10.21 11.42
N VAL A 125 -0.82 8.95 11.11
CA VAL A 125 -1.51 7.83 11.78
C VAL A 125 -1.18 7.74 13.27
N PRO A 126 0.09 7.78 13.73
CA PRO A 126 0.39 7.75 15.16
C PRO A 126 -0.16 8.97 15.91
N CYS A 127 -0.01 10.16 15.35
CA CYS A 127 -0.52 11.38 15.99
C CYS A 127 -2.05 11.39 16.08
N ALA A 128 -2.75 10.95 15.02
CA ALA A 128 -4.19 10.85 15.03
C ALA A 128 -4.69 9.79 16.03
N LEU A 129 -4.09 8.59 16.04
CA LEU A 129 -4.48 7.53 16.97
C LEU A 129 -4.20 7.90 18.43
N LEU A 130 -3.02 8.43 18.72
CA LEU A 130 -2.67 8.88 20.07
C LEU A 130 -3.54 10.07 20.50
N GLY A 131 -3.79 11.01 19.60
CA GLY A 131 -4.69 12.13 19.86
C GLY A 131 -6.10 11.65 20.20
N CYS A 132 -6.67 10.75 19.39
CA CYS A 132 -7.99 10.18 19.66
C CYS A 132 -8.03 9.37 20.98
N LEU A 133 -6.95 8.65 21.31
CA LEU A 133 -6.86 7.89 22.56
C LEU A 133 -6.79 8.80 23.80
N LEU A 134 -6.15 9.97 23.67
CA LEU A 134 -6.00 10.93 24.77
C LEU A 134 -7.19 11.87 24.93
N LEU A 135 -8.07 11.99 23.92
CA LEU A 135 -9.28 12.84 24.03
C LEU A 135 -10.09 12.61 25.30
N PRO A 136 -10.41 11.35 25.71
CA PRO A 136 -11.19 11.12 26.93
C PRO A 136 -10.42 11.41 28.23
N LEU A 137 -9.08 11.56 28.16
CA LEU A 137 -8.24 11.83 29.34
C LEU A 137 -7.95 13.31 29.53
N SER A 138 -7.60 14.01 28.45
CA SER A 138 -7.23 15.43 28.49
C SER A 138 -7.21 16.05 27.11
N ASP A 139 -8.05 17.03 26.88
CA ASP A 139 -8.08 17.83 25.64
C ASP A 139 -6.76 18.56 25.40
N ALA A 140 -6.09 19.01 26.45
CA ALA A 140 -4.84 19.76 26.38
C ALA A 140 -3.69 18.91 25.78
N LEU A 141 -3.70 17.59 25.99
CA LEU A 141 -2.71 16.67 25.44
C LEU A 141 -3.12 16.14 24.05
N ALA A 142 -4.41 15.97 23.82
CA ALA A 142 -4.93 15.48 22.53
C ALA A 142 -4.81 16.54 21.43
N TRP A 143 -5.05 17.80 21.76
CA TRP A 143 -5.10 18.89 20.78
C TRP A 143 -3.81 19.07 19.97
N PRO A 144 -2.59 19.14 20.58
CA PRO A 144 -1.36 19.28 19.82
C PRO A 144 -1.06 18.10 18.91
N LEU A 145 -1.43 16.89 19.31
CA LEU A 145 -1.25 15.68 18.48
C LEU A 145 -2.18 15.69 17.26
N LEU A 146 -3.44 16.00 17.46
CA LEU A 146 -4.41 16.11 16.36
C LEU A 146 -4.04 17.27 15.42
N HIS A 147 -3.59 18.39 15.98
CA HIS A 147 -3.15 19.53 15.18
C HIS A 147 -1.91 19.20 14.35
N SER A 148 -0.94 18.47 14.91
CA SER A 148 0.24 18.02 14.14
C SER A 148 -0.13 17.05 13.01
N ALA A 149 -1.12 16.18 13.22
CA ALA A 149 -1.66 15.31 12.17
C ALA A 149 -2.34 16.13 11.06
N LEU A 150 -3.11 17.16 11.41
CA LEU A 150 -3.72 18.06 10.42
C LEU A 150 -2.69 18.83 9.60
N LEU A 151 -1.66 19.40 10.24
CA LEU A 151 -0.58 20.09 9.56
C LEU A 151 0.18 19.17 8.59
N ALA A 152 0.40 17.92 9.00
CA ALA A 152 1.04 16.93 8.13
C ALA A 152 0.15 16.56 6.92
N LEU A 153 -1.18 16.51 7.10
CA LEU A 153 -2.14 16.31 6.01
C LEU A 153 -2.20 17.50 5.07
N ASP A 154 -2.17 18.73 5.59
CA ASP A 154 -2.14 19.94 4.78
C ASP A 154 -0.85 20.01 3.94
N LEU A 155 0.29 19.67 4.54
CA LEU A 155 1.56 19.57 3.83
C LEU A 155 1.48 18.50 2.71
N LEU A 156 0.90 17.34 3.01
CA LEU A 156 0.72 16.29 2.04
C LEU A 156 -0.19 16.75 0.90
N TRP A 157 -1.29 17.42 1.21
CA TRP A 157 -2.21 17.97 0.22
C TRP A 157 -1.51 18.99 -0.68
N TRP A 158 -0.70 19.86 -0.09
CA TRP A 158 0.10 20.83 -0.84
C TRP A 158 1.08 20.12 -1.80
N ILE A 159 1.81 19.09 -1.33
CA ILE A 159 2.73 18.29 -2.17
C ILE A 159 1.96 17.64 -3.33
N LEU A 160 0.81 17.01 -3.05
CA LEU A 160 -0.01 16.32 -4.05
C LEU A 160 -0.54 17.29 -5.12
N THR A 161 -1.04 18.46 -4.72
CA THR A 161 -1.55 19.45 -5.66
C THR A 161 -0.45 20.03 -6.55
N HIS A 162 0.74 20.28 -6.00
CA HIS A 162 1.88 20.73 -6.79
C HIS A 162 2.40 19.63 -7.71
N ALA A 163 2.52 18.40 -7.24
CA ALA A 163 2.92 17.27 -8.08
C ALA A 163 1.92 17.02 -9.22
N ALA A 164 0.63 17.18 -8.96
CA ALA A 164 -0.41 17.05 -9.98
C ALA A 164 -0.31 18.14 -11.06
N SER A 165 0.05 19.36 -10.70
CA SER A 165 0.23 20.46 -11.67
C SER A 165 1.42 20.27 -12.61
N TRP A 166 2.44 19.51 -12.17
CA TRP A 166 3.64 19.20 -12.96
C TRP A 166 3.51 17.91 -13.77
N ASN A 167 2.41 17.18 -13.63
CA ASN A 167 2.18 15.91 -14.31
C ASN A 167 1.25 16.15 -15.50
N PRO A 168 1.76 16.36 -16.73
CA PRO A 168 0.92 16.48 -17.90
C PRO A 168 0.13 15.17 -18.06
N PRO A 169 -1.17 15.24 -18.39
CA PRO A 169 -1.95 14.04 -18.65
C PRO A 169 -1.29 13.30 -19.81
N LEU A 170 -0.86 12.05 -19.56
CA LEU A 170 -0.37 11.20 -20.62
C LEU A 170 -1.52 11.07 -21.63
N PRO A 171 -1.26 11.23 -22.96
CA PRO A 171 -2.29 11.04 -23.96
C PRO A 171 -2.87 9.65 -23.78
N VAL A 172 -4.16 9.57 -23.51
CA VAL A 172 -4.88 8.30 -23.43
C VAL A 172 -4.76 7.68 -24.81
N VAL A 173 -3.89 6.70 -24.97
CA VAL A 173 -3.96 5.80 -26.11
C VAL A 173 -5.27 5.04 -25.91
N GLY A 174 -6.30 5.53 -26.58
CA GLY A 174 -7.66 5.02 -26.44
C GLY A 174 -7.75 3.61 -26.99
N VAL A 175 -7.41 2.65 -26.17
CA VAL A 175 -7.87 1.27 -26.37
C VAL A 175 -9.31 1.25 -25.87
N ARG A 176 -10.27 1.58 -26.74
CA ARG A 176 -11.67 1.25 -26.52
C ARG A 176 -11.77 -0.28 -26.48
N VAL A 177 -11.74 -0.84 -25.30
CA VAL A 177 -12.22 -2.19 -25.11
C VAL A 177 -13.75 -2.08 -25.08
N GLU A 178 -14.39 -2.26 -26.22
CA GLU A 178 -15.83 -2.47 -26.27
C GLU A 178 -16.11 -3.80 -25.57
N VAL A 179 -16.56 -3.70 -24.33
CA VAL A 179 -17.06 -4.86 -23.57
C VAL A 179 -18.50 -5.10 -24.09
N TRP A 180 -18.65 -6.16 -24.87
CA TRP A 180 -19.93 -6.77 -25.25
C TRP A 180 -20.55 -7.50 -24.07
#